data_19ba415a25458b433e0b2a661241cd45
#
_entry.id   19ba415a25458b433e0b2a661241cd45
#
_cell.length_a   1.000
_cell.length_b   1.000
_cell.length_c   1.000
_cell.angle_alpha   90.00
_cell.angle_beta   90.00
_cell.angle_gamma   90.00
#
_symmetry.space_group_name_H-M   'P 1'
#
loop_
_entity.id
_entity.type
_entity.pdbx_description
1 polymer ?
#
loop_
_entity_poly.entity_id
_entity_poly.type
_entity_poly.pdbx_seq_one_letter_code
_entity_poly.pdbx_strand_id
1 'polypeptide(L)'
;MKKVRVFAPASIANLGCGFDVMGLALDEVGDILEMTATEGSGITITNKTDVPLPEDIEDNVITPVIRKFFEMTGLSGHIDVVVCQKIYPGSGIGSSAASSAAAAYGMNELYDCPLTDEQMVICAMEGENLASGGEYRGLL
;
A
#
# COMPACT_ATOMS: atom_id res chain seq x y z
N MET A 1 -17.88 0.33 -12.87
CA MET A 1 -16.87 1.09 -12.10
C MET A 1 -17.09 0.88 -10.61
N LYS A 2 -16.07 0.47 -9.90
CA LYS A 2 -16.14 0.24 -8.45
C LYS A 2 -15.12 1.12 -7.75
N LYS A 3 -15.49 1.65 -6.59
CA LYS A 3 -14.63 2.55 -5.81
C LYS A 3 -14.58 2.09 -4.36
N VAL A 4 -13.41 2.13 -3.75
CA VAL A 4 -13.22 1.86 -2.33
C VAL A 4 -12.43 2.98 -1.67
N ARG A 5 -12.66 3.17 -0.38
CA ARG A 5 -11.89 4.07 0.47
C ARG A 5 -11.28 3.26 1.60
N VAL A 6 -9.97 3.30 1.72
CA VAL A 6 -9.22 2.45 2.65
C VAL A 6 -8.45 3.31 3.62
N PHE A 7 -8.51 2.97 4.91
CA PHE A 7 -7.65 3.51 5.95
C PHE A 7 -6.65 2.45 6.40
N ALA A 8 -5.36 2.77 6.35
CA ALA A 8 -4.31 1.93 6.91
C ALA A 8 -3.61 2.68 8.03
N PRO A 9 -3.64 2.17 9.26
CA PRO A 9 -3.09 2.88 10.41
C PRO A 9 -1.57 2.98 10.36
N ALA A 10 -1.04 4.06 10.94
CA ALA A 10 0.37 4.14 11.29
C ALA A 10 0.69 3.06 12.32
N SER A 11 1.94 2.68 12.41
CA SER A 11 2.37 1.65 13.33
C SER A 11 3.69 2.01 14.00
N ILE A 12 3.88 1.51 15.23
CA ILE A 12 5.15 1.57 15.93
C ILE A 12 5.66 0.14 16.05
N ALA A 13 6.87 -0.10 15.56
CA ALA A 13 7.50 -1.42 15.61
C ALA A 13 8.68 -1.39 16.58
N ASN A 14 9.17 -2.58 16.95
CA ASN A 14 10.35 -2.73 17.81
C ASN A 14 10.19 -2.09 19.19
N LEU A 15 9.03 -2.30 19.80
CA LEU A 15 8.69 -1.69 21.10
C LEU A 15 9.56 -2.26 22.22
N GLY A 16 10.38 -1.43 22.85
CA GLY A 16 11.17 -1.81 24.03
C GLY A 16 11.94 -3.10 23.84
N CYS A 17 11.67 -4.11 24.67
CA CYS A 17 12.28 -5.43 24.56
C CYS A 17 11.73 -6.30 23.42
N GLY A 18 10.74 -5.79 22.70
CA GLY A 18 10.11 -6.49 21.57
C GLY A 18 10.72 -6.18 20.21
N PHE A 19 12.01 -5.83 20.15
CA PHE A 19 12.70 -5.54 18.89
C PHE A 19 12.51 -6.69 17.91
N ASP A 20 12.06 -6.33 16.67
CA ASP A 20 11.72 -7.24 15.58
C ASP A 20 10.56 -8.22 15.84
N VAL A 21 9.95 -8.21 17.03
CA VAL A 21 8.86 -9.15 17.36
C VAL A 21 7.58 -8.46 17.86
N MET A 22 7.62 -7.15 18.18
CA MET A 22 6.46 -6.42 18.68
C MET A 22 6.16 -5.19 17.83
N GLY A 23 4.88 -4.95 17.60
CA GLY A 23 4.39 -3.78 16.90
C GLY A 23 3.05 -3.31 17.45
N LEU A 24 2.70 -2.07 17.19
CA LEU A 24 1.45 -1.44 17.63
C LEU A 24 0.87 -0.59 16.51
N ALA A 25 -0.41 -0.80 16.20
CA ALA A 25 -1.14 0.08 15.28
C ALA A 25 -1.70 1.29 16.05
N LEU A 26 -1.66 2.46 15.41
CA LEU A 26 -2.14 3.71 16.00
C LEU A 26 -3.52 4.07 15.46
N ASP A 27 -4.42 4.49 16.35
CA ASP A 27 -5.73 5.00 15.95
C ASP A 27 -5.61 6.40 15.33
N GLU A 28 -6.49 6.68 14.36
CA GLU A 28 -6.66 7.99 13.72
C GLU A 28 -5.45 8.53 12.95
N VAL A 29 -4.30 7.91 13.07
CA VAL A 29 -3.09 8.28 12.34
C VAL A 29 -2.82 7.19 11.31
N GLY A 30 -2.84 7.53 10.04
CA GLY A 30 -2.63 6.55 8.98
C GLY A 30 -2.79 7.15 7.59
N ASP A 31 -2.68 6.29 6.59
CA ASP A 31 -2.94 6.66 5.20
C ASP A 31 -4.40 6.42 4.86
N ILE A 32 -4.97 7.29 4.04
CA ILE A 32 -6.29 7.09 3.45
C ILE A 32 -6.13 7.15 1.93
N LEU A 33 -6.53 6.07 1.27
CA LEU A 33 -6.55 5.97 -0.19
C LEU A 33 -7.98 5.79 -0.69
N GLU A 34 -8.33 6.49 -1.75
CA GLU A 34 -9.53 6.20 -2.54
C GLU A 34 -9.05 5.55 -3.84
N MET A 35 -9.58 4.38 -4.14
CA MET A 35 -9.17 3.61 -5.31
C MET A 35 -10.38 3.29 -6.18
N THR A 36 -10.21 3.48 -7.49
CA THR A 36 -11.27 3.23 -8.47
C THR A 36 -10.71 2.34 -9.59
N ALA A 37 -11.42 1.28 -9.92
CA ALA A 37 -11.09 0.40 -11.03
C ALA A 37 -11.98 0.72 -12.23
N THR A 38 -11.37 0.89 -13.39
CA THR A 38 -12.07 1.10 -14.67
C THR A 38 -11.49 0.19 -15.74
N GLU A 39 -12.08 0.19 -16.92
CA GLU A 39 -11.57 -0.57 -18.05
C GLU A 39 -10.26 0.03 -18.55
N GLY A 40 -9.41 -0.82 -19.12
CA GLY A 40 -8.13 -0.43 -19.66
C GLY A 40 -6.95 -0.97 -18.90
N SER A 41 -5.87 -0.22 -18.88
CA SER A 41 -4.65 -0.58 -18.16
C SER A 41 -3.95 0.68 -17.64
N GLY A 42 -3.04 0.49 -16.71
CA GLY A 42 -2.25 1.58 -16.16
C GLY A 42 -2.68 2.02 -14.77
N ILE A 43 -1.89 2.90 -14.19
CA ILE A 43 -2.07 3.38 -12.83
C ILE A 43 -1.94 4.90 -12.83
N THR A 44 -2.88 5.58 -12.20
CA THR A 44 -2.84 7.03 -11.98
C THR A 44 -2.86 7.27 -10.47
N ILE A 45 -1.95 8.09 -9.97
CA ILE A 45 -1.88 8.44 -8.55
C ILE A 45 -1.98 9.95 -8.42
N THR A 46 -2.97 10.40 -7.67
CA THR A 46 -3.20 11.82 -7.37
C THR A 46 -2.98 12.07 -5.89
N ASN A 47 -2.14 13.02 -5.55
CA ASN A 47 -1.85 13.40 -4.17
C ASN A 47 -2.68 14.64 -3.78
N LYS A 48 -3.61 14.48 -2.85
CA LYS A 48 -4.42 15.57 -2.28
C LYS A 48 -3.92 16.04 -0.92
N THR A 49 -2.74 15.57 -0.50
CA THR A 49 -2.15 15.92 0.80
C THR A 49 -1.06 16.97 0.64
N ASP A 50 -0.61 17.52 1.76
CA ASP A 50 0.55 18.43 1.81
C ASP A 50 1.88 17.67 1.89
N VAL A 51 1.83 16.33 1.98
CA VAL A 51 3.02 15.50 2.05
C VAL A 51 3.59 15.31 0.65
N PRO A 52 4.88 15.64 0.41
CA PRO A 52 5.50 15.39 -0.89
C PRO A 52 5.55 13.90 -1.21
N LEU A 53 5.11 13.54 -2.42
CA LEU A 53 5.19 12.18 -2.94
C LEU A 53 6.01 12.18 -4.23
N PRO A 54 6.58 11.01 -4.62
CA PRO A 54 7.29 10.93 -5.89
C PRO A 54 6.40 11.35 -7.07
N GLU A 55 6.96 12.13 -7.99
CA GLU A 55 6.25 12.54 -9.21
C GLU A 55 6.05 11.37 -10.16
N ASP A 56 7.06 10.49 -10.23
CA ASP A 56 7.01 9.28 -11.06
C ASP A 56 6.30 8.17 -10.28
N ILE A 57 5.25 7.59 -10.87
CA ILE A 57 4.53 6.47 -10.26
C ILE A 57 5.43 5.25 -10.02
N GLU A 58 6.50 5.10 -10.80
CA GLU A 58 7.46 3.99 -10.61
C GLU A 58 8.21 4.08 -9.28
N ASP A 59 8.30 5.26 -8.71
CA ASP A 59 8.95 5.49 -7.41
C ASP A 59 7.98 5.44 -6.24
N ASN A 60 6.67 5.31 -6.50
CA ASN A 60 5.66 5.21 -5.45
C ASN A 60 5.45 3.75 -5.04
N VAL A 61 5.46 3.50 -3.74
CA VAL A 61 5.32 2.13 -3.19
C VAL A 61 3.97 1.47 -3.53
N ILE A 62 2.95 2.27 -3.82
CA ILE A 62 1.63 1.76 -4.23
C ILE A 62 1.70 1.00 -5.56
N THR A 63 2.50 1.48 -6.49
CA THR A 63 2.59 0.93 -7.85
C THR A 63 2.98 -0.55 -7.89
N PRO A 64 4.08 -0.99 -7.25
CA PRO A 64 4.44 -2.40 -7.29
C PRO A 64 3.42 -3.29 -6.59
N VAL A 65 2.70 -2.78 -5.59
CA VAL A 65 1.64 -3.54 -4.90
C VAL A 65 0.49 -3.81 -5.87
N ILE A 66 0.04 -2.81 -6.60
CA ILE A 66 -1.03 -2.97 -7.60
C ILE A 66 -0.61 -3.95 -8.69
N ARG A 67 0.61 -3.82 -9.20
CA ARG A 67 1.14 -4.73 -10.22
C ARG A 67 1.24 -6.17 -9.73
N LYS A 68 1.67 -6.35 -8.49
CA LYS A 68 1.74 -7.68 -7.87
C LYS A 68 0.36 -8.31 -7.72
N PHE A 69 -0.63 -7.52 -7.34
CA PHE A 69 -2.01 -7.98 -7.25
C PHE A 69 -2.49 -8.54 -8.60
N PHE A 70 -2.28 -7.80 -9.68
CA PHE A 70 -2.67 -8.26 -11.02
C PHE A 70 -1.89 -9.50 -11.46
N GLU A 71 -0.60 -9.58 -11.13
CA GLU A 71 0.22 -10.76 -11.40
C GLU A 71 -0.32 -11.99 -10.69
N MET A 72 -0.68 -11.87 -9.41
CA MET A 72 -1.15 -13.00 -8.60
C MET A 72 -2.56 -13.45 -8.98
N THR A 73 -3.41 -12.55 -9.44
CA THR A 73 -4.82 -12.86 -9.73
C THR A 73 -5.10 -13.12 -11.20
N GLY A 74 -4.22 -12.67 -12.10
CA GLY A 74 -4.47 -12.71 -13.54
C GLY A 74 -5.51 -11.70 -14.03
N LEU A 75 -5.98 -10.82 -13.15
CA LEU A 75 -6.93 -9.76 -13.48
C LEU A 75 -6.23 -8.56 -14.11
N SER A 76 -7.00 -7.64 -14.67
CA SER A 76 -6.47 -6.42 -15.28
C SER A 76 -7.48 -5.27 -15.13
N GLY A 77 -6.99 -4.06 -15.32
CA GLY A 77 -7.80 -2.85 -15.27
C GLY A 77 -6.94 -1.61 -15.14
N HIS A 78 -7.56 -0.44 -15.29
CA HIS A 78 -6.93 0.82 -14.95
C HIS A 78 -7.29 1.17 -13.51
N ILE A 79 -6.29 1.49 -12.70
CA ILE A 79 -6.46 1.84 -11.29
C ILE A 79 -6.14 3.31 -11.09
N ASP A 80 -7.13 4.02 -10.57
CA ASP A 80 -6.99 5.43 -10.21
C ASP A 80 -6.92 5.52 -8.69
N VAL A 81 -5.83 6.04 -8.16
CA VAL A 81 -5.58 6.16 -6.72
C VAL A 81 -5.52 7.63 -6.34
N VAL A 82 -6.31 8.00 -5.35
CA VAL A 82 -6.27 9.33 -4.75
C VAL A 82 -5.77 9.18 -3.32
N VAL A 83 -4.63 9.80 -3.01
CA VAL A 83 -4.07 9.82 -1.65
C VAL A 83 -4.72 10.97 -0.91
N CYS A 84 -5.62 10.65 0.03
CA CYS A 84 -6.41 11.63 0.78
C CYS A 84 -5.76 12.02 2.11
N GLN A 85 -5.01 11.12 2.71
CA GLN A 85 -4.24 11.34 3.93
C GLN A 85 -2.97 10.50 3.86
N LYS A 86 -1.86 11.05 4.29
CA LYS A 86 -0.56 10.40 4.20
C LYS A 86 0.28 10.64 5.44
N ILE A 87 0.85 9.55 5.96
CA ILE A 87 1.90 9.62 6.98
C ILE A 87 3.16 10.17 6.33
N TYR A 88 3.85 11.09 6.98
CA TYR A 88 5.11 11.63 6.46
C TYR A 88 6.15 10.54 6.28
N PRO A 89 6.76 10.42 5.09
CA PRO A 89 7.87 9.47 4.87
C PRO A 89 9.02 9.76 5.82
N GLY A 90 9.62 8.71 6.37
CA GLY A 90 10.72 8.84 7.31
C GLY A 90 10.34 9.24 8.72
N SER A 91 9.04 9.30 9.05
CA SER A 91 8.55 9.66 10.38
C SER A 91 8.79 8.57 11.44
N GLY A 92 9.13 7.34 11.02
CA GLY A 92 9.34 6.22 11.94
C GLY A 92 8.06 5.51 12.37
N ILE A 93 6.91 5.86 11.80
CA ILE A 93 5.62 5.26 12.17
C ILE A 93 4.96 4.47 11.02
N GLY A 94 5.78 3.89 10.17
CA GLY A 94 5.31 2.93 9.16
C GLY A 94 4.67 3.55 7.93
N SER A 95 5.24 4.64 7.40
CA SER A 95 4.67 5.35 6.24
C SER A 95 4.55 4.46 4.99
N SER A 96 5.63 3.77 4.60
CA SER A 96 5.59 2.89 3.42
C SER A 96 4.72 1.66 3.66
N ALA A 97 4.77 1.09 4.87
CA ALA A 97 3.96 -0.06 5.25
C ALA A 97 2.46 0.27 5.18
N ALA A 98 2.06 1.45 5.66
CA ALA A 98 0.67 1.88 5.61
C ALA A 98 0.18 2.04 4.17
N SER A 99 0.97 2.70 3.30
CA SER A 99 0.62 2.84 1.88
C SER A 99 0.52 1.50 1.18
N SER A 100 1.47 0.60 1.44
CA SER A 100 1.50 -0.73 0.82
C SER A 100 0.31 -1.58 1.27
N ALA A 101 0.01 -1.57 2.57
CA ALA A 101 -1.13 -2.31 3.13
C ALA A 101 -2.46 -1.76 2.60
N ALA A 102 -2.61 -0.43 2.55
CA ALA A 102 -3.82 0.20 2.01
C ALA A 102 -4.03 -0.17 0.55
N ALA A 103 -2.97 -0.16 -0.26
CA ALA A 103 -3.05 -0.53 -1.67
C ALA A 103 -3.45 -2.00 -1.84
N ALA A 104 -2.84 -2.93 -1.09
CA ALA A 104 -3.17 -4.35 -1.18
C ALA A 104 -4.61 -4.62 -0.77
N TYR A 105 -5.04 -4.07 0.35
CA TYR A 105 -6.41 -4.23 0.84
C TYR A 105 -7.42 -3.62 -0.13
N GLY A 106 -7.15 -2.40 -0.61
CA GLY A 106 -8.03 -1.71 -1.54
C GLY A 106 -8.18 -2.46 -2.87
N MET A 107 -7.11 -3.00 -3.41
CA MET A 107 -7.15 -3.82 -4.62
C MET A 107 -8.00 -5.07 -4.40
N ASN A 108 -7.82 -5.73 -3.25
CA ASN A 108 -8.60 -6.92 -2.95
C ASN A 108 -10.10 -6.61 -2.87
N GLU A 109 -10.47 -5.53 -2.20
CA GLU A 109 -11.87 -5.09 -2.11
C GLU A 109 -12.45 -4.69 -3.49
N LEU A 110 -11.66 -4.03 -4.34
CA LEU A 110 -12.09 -3.64 -5.68
C LEU A 110 -12.48 -4.84 -6.57
N TYR A 111 -11.85 -5.98 -6.36
CA TYR A 111 -12.03 -7.18 -7.19
C TYR A 111 -12.70 -8.33 -6.42
N ASP A 112 -13.51 -8.01 -5.42
CA ASP A 112 -14.34 -8.96 -4.67
C ASP A 112 -13.54 -10.01 -3.88
N CYS A 113 -12.44 -9.58 -3.31
CA CYS A 113 -11.63 -10.35 -2.36
C CYS A 113 -11.07 -11.69 -2.91
N PRO A 114 -10.35 -11.68 -4.06
CA PRO A 114 -9.79 -12.91 -4.60
C PRO A 114 -8.57 -13.43 -3.83
N LEU A 115 -7.94 -12.60 -2.97
CA LEU A 115 -6.76 -12.98 -2.22
C LEU A 115 -7.09 -13.24 -0.75
N THR A 116 -6.36 -14.18 -0.15
CA THR A 116 -6.36 -14.41 1.29
C THR A 116 -5.53 -13.32 2.00
N ASP A 117 -5.64 -13.25 3.32
CA ASP A 117 -4.84 -12.30 4.11
C ASP A 117 -3.34 -12.50 3.90
N GLU A 118 -2.88 -13.76 3.86
CA GLU A 118 -1.47 -14.08 3.60
C GLU A 118 -1.02 -13.62 2.22
N GLN A 119 -1.87 -13.79 1.21
CA GLN A 119 -1.58 -13.32 -0.15
C GLN A 119 -1.55 -11.80 -0.22
N MET A 120 -2.40 -11.10 0.53
CA MET A 120 -2.35 -9.63 0.61
C MET A 120 -1.04 -9.15 1.24
N VAL A 121 -0.52 -9.85 2.25
CA VAL A 121 0.78 -9.52 2.84
C VAL A 121 1.89 -9.65 1.79
N ILE A 122 1.85 -10.68 0.97
CA ILE A 122 2.82 -10.87 -0.12
C ILE A 122 2.75 -9.70 -1.11
N CYS A 123 1.55 -9.26 -1.48
CA CYS A 123 1.37 -8.07 -2.32
C CYS A 123 1.99 -6.82 -1.67
N ALA A 124 1.69 -6.59 -0.41
CA ALA A 124 2.17 -5.41 0.31
C ALA A 124 3.70 -5.37 0.43
N MET A 125 4.33 -6.53 0.54
CA MET A 125 5.79 -6.62 0.61
C MET A 125 6.50 -6.10 -0.64
N GLU A 126 5.84 -6.09 -1.80
CA GLU A 126 6.42 -5.47 -3.00
C GLU A 126 6.63 -3.97 -2.83
N GLY A 127 5.75 -3.30 -2.09
CA GLY A 127 5.94 -1.89 -1.73
C GLY A 127 7.12 -1.69 -0.79
N GLU A 128 7.26 -2.58 0.18
CA GLU A 128 8.40 -2.56 1.10
C GLU A 128 9.73 -2.85 0.39
N ASN A 129 9.71 -3.76 -0.59
CA ASN A 129 10.88 -4.02 -1.43
C ASN A 129 11.33 -2.75 -2.17
N LEU A 130 10.39 -1.98 -2.72
CA LEU A 130 10.73 -0.71 -3.36
C LEU A 130 11.30 0.29 -2.34
N ALA A 131 10.66 0.44 -1.19
CA ALA A 131 11.07 1.39 -0.16
C ALA A 131 12.47 1.08 0.40
N SER A 132 12.83 -0.20 0.52
CA SER A 132 14.11 -0.66 1.07
C SER A 132 15.19 -0.91 0.00
N GLY A 133 14.92 -0.59 -1.27
CA GLY A 133 15.85 -0.88 -2.35
C GLY A 133 15.96 -2.37 -2.68
N GLY A 134 14.97 -3.19 -2.31
CA GLY A 134 14.93 -4.60 -2.62
C GLY A 134 15.48 -5.53 -1.54
N GLU A 135 15.75 -5.00 -0.34
CA GLU A 135 16.34 -5.78 0.77
C GLU A 135 15.45 -6.92 1.26
N TYR A 136 14.14 -6.82 1.08
CA TYR A 136 13.19 -7.83 1.55
C TYR A 136 12.90 -8.95 0.53
N ARG A 137 13.53 -8.91 -0.63
CA ARG A 137 13.35 -9.97 -1.61
C ARG A 137 13.90 -11.30 -1.07
N GLY A 138 13.06 -12.31 -1.10
CA GLY A 138 13.43 -13.64 -0.62
C GLY A 138 13.17 -13.89 0.85
N LEU A 139 12.60 -12.94 1.57
CA LEU A 139 12.19 -13.11 2.97
C LEU A 139 10.78 -13.70 3.13
N LEU A 140 10.10 -13.91 2.02
CA LEU A 140 8.70 -14.40 2.01
C LEU A 140 8.61 -15.90 1.67
#